data_247c5308102d2db7c7140cecaf077ceb
#
_entry.id   247c5308102d2db7c7140cecaf077ceb
#
_cell.length_a   1.000
_cell.length_b   1.000
_cell.length_c   1.000
_cell.angle_alpha   90.00
_cell.angle_beta   90.00
_cell.angle_gamma   90.00
#
_symmetry.space_group_name_H-M   'P 1'
#
loop_
_entity.id
_entity.type
_entity.pdbx_description
1 polymer ?
#
loop_
_entity_poly.entity_id
_entity_poly.type
_entity_poly.pdbx_seq_one_letter_code
_entity_poly.pdbx_strand_id
1 'polypeptide(L)'
;MSTQGPKQALFAQFAAIAKTLGHGHRLELLEQLAQGERTVEVLAERTRLSVANASQHLQHLRRAGLLKSRRQGKFVFYTLADDGILDVLTALRRIAERNVAEVERVVRSYFNKLDDLEPVTRKQLLKLIREGA
;
A
#
# COMPACT_ATOMS: atom_id res chain seq x y z
N MET A 1 10.18 32.49 -6.48
CA MET A 1 9.03 32.41 -7.40
C MET A 1 9.08 31.10 -8.19
N SER A 2 7.99 30.37 -8.17
CA SER A 2 7.91 29.13 -8.95
C SER A 2 7.80 29.47 -10.44
N THR A 3 8.69 28.88 -11.25
CA THR A 3 8.61 28.98 -12.72
C THR A 3 7.83 27.81 -13.31
N GLN A 4 7.21 26.98 -12.46
CA GLN A 4 6.46 25.82 -12.90
C GLN A 4 5.17 26.24 -13.60
N GLY A 5 4.95 25.67 -14.79
CA GLY A 5 3.68 25.79 -15.47
C GLY A 5 2.60 24.96 -14.80
N PRO A 6 1.33 25.12 -15.23
CA PRO A 6 0.21 24.37 -14.67
C PRO A 6 0.38 22.85 -14.73
N LYS A 7 1.00 22.34 -15.80
CA LYS A 7 1.25 20.90 -15.96
C LYS A 7 2.22 20.38 -14.89
N GLN A 8 3.32 21.08 -14.67
CA GLN A 8 4.30 20.69 -13.65
C GLN A 8 3.68 20.73 -12.24
N ALA A 9 2.88 21.77 -11.96
CA ALA A 9 2.18 21.90 -10.69
C ALA A 9 1.22 20.73 -10.46
N LEU A 10 0.48 20.33 -11.49
CA LEU A 10 -0.45 19.20 -11.42
C LEU A 10 0.31 17.88 -11.17
N PHE A 11 1.38 17.63 -11.90
CA PHE A 11 2.18 16.41 -11.71
C PHE A 11 2.89 16.40 -10.37
N ALA A 12 3.26 17.55 -9.83
CA ALA A 12 3.79 17.65 -8.46
C ALA A 12 2.75 17.19 -7.43
N GLN A 13 1.47 17.52 -7.64
CA GLN A 13 0.39 17.04 -6.79
C GLN A 13 0.20 15.52 -6.91
N PHE A 14 0.25 14.97 -8.10
CA PHE A 14 0.20 13.52 -8.31
C PHE A 14 1.35 12.84 -7.57
N ALA A 15 2.54 13.37 -7.71
CA ALA A 15 3.73 12.83 -7.05
C ALA A 15 3.61 12.89 -5.52
N ALA A 16 3.07 13.97 -4.97
CA ALA A 16 2.86 14.11 -3.53
C ALA A 16 1.90 13.04 -3.00
N ILE A 17 0.80 12.79 -3.72
CA ILE A 17 -0.17 11.74 -3.37
C ILE A 17 0.50 10.36 -3.46
N ALA A 18 1.22 10.09 -4.54
CA ALA A 18 1.92 8.83 -4.74
C ALA A 18 2.95 8.58 -3.64
N LYS A 19 3.67 9.61 -3.22
CA LYS A 19 4.64 9.54 -2.12
C LYS A 19 3.94 9.20 -0.80
N THR A 20 2.80 9.80 -0.53
CA THR A 20 2.00 9.51 0.66
C THR A 20 1.52 8.07 0.65
N LEU A 21 1.13 7.53 -0.50
CA LEU A 21 0.70 6.15 -0.68
C LEU A 21 1.87 5.15 -0.67
N GLY A 22 3.08 5.59 -0.92
CA GLY A 22 4.26 4.74 -1.04
C GLY A 22 4.78 4.18 0.28
N HIS A 23 3.89 3.63 1.11
CA HIS A 23 4.20 3.08 2.41
C HIS A 23 3.25 1.91 2.69
N GLY A 24 3.83 0.72 2.94
CA GLY A 24 3.05 -0.50 3.11
C GLY A 24 1.98 -0.40 4.18
N HIS A 25 2.30 0.17 5.34
CA HIS A 25 1.32 0.33 6.42
C HIS A 25 0.17 1.25 6.03
N ARG A 26 0.44 2.31 5.27
CA ARG A 26 -0.61 3.22 4.81
C ARG A 26 -1.54 2.55 3.82
N LEU A 27 -1.00 1.75 2.92
CA LEU A 27 -1.81 0.96 1.98
C LEU A 27 -2.68 -0.05 2.70
N GLU A 28 -2.15 -0.70 3.74
CA GLU A 28 -2.90 -1.64 4.57
C GLU A 28 -4.05 -0.94 5.31
N LEU A 29 -3.79 0.25 5.87
CA LEU A 29 -4.83 1.05 6.52
C LEU A 29 -5.94 1.43 5.55
N LEU A 30 -5.58 1.84 4.33
CA LEU A 30 -6.56 2.16 3.28
C LEU A 30 -7.38 0.94 2.90
N GLU A 31 -6.77 -0.23 2.82
CA GLU A 31 -7.48 -1.48 2.53
C GLU A 31 -8.51 -1.80 3.61
N GLN A 32 -8.17 -1.60 4.89
CA GLN A 32 -9.10 -1.78 5.99
C GLN A 32 -10.28 -0.80 5.90
N LEU A 33 -10.00 0.46 5.53
CA LEU A 33 -11.02 1.48 5.37
C LEU A 33 -11.88 1.28 4.13
N ALA A 34 -11.38 0.54 3.13
CA ALA A 34 -12.18 0.15 1.98
C ALA A 34 -13.37 -0.74 2.37
N GLN A 35 -13.28 -1.41 3.52
CA GLN A 35 -14.34 -2.26 4.05
C GLN A 35 -15.38 -1.50 4.86
N GLY A 36 -15.11 -0.24 5.19
CA GLY A 36 -16.02 0.61 5.94
C GLY A 36 -15.32 1.45 6.99
N GLU A 37 -16.10 2.32 7.64
CA GLU A 37 -15.63 3.21 8.70
C GLU A 37 -15.05 2.41 9.87
N ARG A 38 -13.91 2.86 10.41
CA ARG A 38 -13.22 2.23 11.53
C ARG A 38 -12.62 3.27 12.46
N THR A 39 -12.50 2.91 13.73
CA THR A 39 -11.74 3.70 14.70
C THR A 39 -10.25 3.48 14.57
N VAL A 40 -9.47 4.41 15.11
CA VAL A 40 -8.00 4.29 15.15
C VAL A 40 -7.57 3.01 15.86
N GLU A 41 -8.22 2.67 16.97
CA GLU A 41 -7.90 1.50 17.78
C GLU A 41 -8.09 0.20 16.97
N VAL A 42 -9.20 0.07 16.26
CA VAL A 42 -9.48 -1.09 15.40
C VAL A 42 -8.46 -1.17 14.26
N LEU A 43 -8.16 -0.04 13.63
CA LEU A 43 -7.19 0.00 12.54
C LEU A 43 -5.79 -0.39 13.02
N ALA A 44 -5.37 0.10 14.19
CA ALA A 44 -4.09 -0.25 14.79
C ALA A 44 -3.99 -1.75 15.03
N GLU A 45 -5.01 -2.34 15.61
CA GLU A 45 -5.06 -3.78 15.90
C GLU A 45 -4.97 -4.59 14.61
N ARG A 46 -5.76 -4.26 13.60
CA ARG A 46 -5.81 -5.01 12.34
C ARG A 46 -4.54 -4.91 11.51
N THR A 47 -3.81 -3.83 11.65
CA THR A 47 -2.55 -3.63 10.91
C THR A 47 -1.31 -3.91 11.75
N ARG A 48 -1.49 -4.35 13.01
CA ARG A 48 -0.41 -4.66 13.95
C ARG A 48 0.50 -3.46 14.21
N LEU A 49 -0.10 -2.28 14.25
CA LEU A 49 0.60 -1.05 14.61
C LEU A 49 0.21 -0.62 16.02
N SER A 50 1.07 0.15 16.67
CA SER A 50 0.67 0.87 17.88
C SER A 50 -0.39 1.91 17.49
N VAL A 51 -1.23 2.29 18.45
CA VAL A 51 -2.23 3.34 18.21
C VAL A 51 -1.54 4.64 17.78
N ALA A 52 -0.39 4.97 18.39
CA ALA A 52 0.36 6.16 18.05
C ALA A 52 0.85 6.14 16.59
N ASN A 53 1.42 5.02 16.14
CA ASN A 53 1.89 4.88 14.77
C ASN A 53 0.75 4.89 13.75
N ALA A 54 -0.33 4.15 14.04
CA ALA A 54 -1.53 4.17 13.20
C ALA A 54 -2.09 5.57 13.06
N SER A 55 -2.20 6.29 14.19
CA SER A 55 -2.69 7.67 14.20
C SER A 55 -1.84 8.60 13.33
N GLN A 56 -0.51 8.49 13.40
CA GLN A 56 0.38 9.29 12.56
C GLN A 56 0.17 9.02 11.07
N HIS A 57 0.09 7.77 10.67
CA HIS A 57 -0.16 7.41 9.28
C HIS A 57 -1.53 7.91 8.81
N LEU A 58 -2.55 7.76 9.64
CA LEU A 58 -3.91 8.20 9.31
C LEU A 58 -3.98 9.72 9.16
N GLN A 59 -3.26 10.46 9.99
CA GLN A 59 -3.21 11.92 9.87
C GLN A 59 -2.49 12.36 8.59
N HIS A 60 -1.41 11.68 8.20
CA HIS A 60 -0.74 11.95 6.91
C HIS A 60 -1.69 11.71 5.74
N LEU A 61 -2.41 10.61 5.76
CA LEU A 61 -3.39 10.29 4.72
C LEU A 61 -4.53 11.32 4.67
N ARG A 62 -5.00 11.75 5.83
CA ARG A 62 -6.05 12.76 5.92
C ARG A 62 -5.58 14.10 5.36
N ARG A 63 -4.38 14.55 5.72
CA ARG A 63 -3.82 15.82 5.21
C ARG A 63 -3.64 15.79 3.70
N ALA A 64 -3.35 14.63 3.15
CA ALA A 64 -3.23 14.46 1.69
C ALA A 64 -4.58 14.38 0.97
N GLY A 65 -5.68 14.47 1.71
CA GLY A 65 -7.02 14.44 1.13
C GLY A 65 -7.55 13.04 0.83
N LEU A 66 -6.91 12.01 1.36
CA LEU A 66 -7.30 10.63 1.09
C LEU A 66 -8.30 10.08 2.09
N LEU A 67 -8.37 10.68 3.27
CA LEU A 67 -9.27 10.26 4.35
C LEU A 67 -10.07 11.43 4.88
N LYS A 68 -11.24 11.11 5.41
CA LYS A 68 -12.04 11.98 6.27
C LYS A 68 -12.06 11.39 7.66
N SER A 69 -12.22 12.25 8.66
CA SER A 69 -12.36 11.83 10.04
C SER A 69 -13.54 12.51 10.70
N ARG A 70 -14.11 11.84 11.68
CA ARG A 70 -15.12 12.42 12.56
C ARG A 70 -14.89 11.96 13.98
N ARG A 71 -15.24 12.80 14.92
CA ARG A 71 -15.14 12.46 16.34
C ARG A 71 -16.52 12.13 16.90
N GLN A 72 -16.60 11.03 17.66
CA GLN A 72 -17.80 10.69 18.41
C GLN A 72 -17.37 10.27 19.80
N GLY A 73 -17.66 11.13 20.78
CA GLY A 73 -17.17 10.95 22.15
C GLY A 73 -15.64 10.97 22.18
N LYS A 74 -15.04 9.95 22.74
CA LYS A 74 -13.58 9.79 22.82
C LYS A 74 -12.97 9.09 21.61
N PHE A 75 -13.82 8.66 20.66
CA PHE A 75 -13.36 7.91 19.50
C PHE A 75 -13.23 8.81 18.27
N VAL A 76 -12.19 8.52 17.47
CA VAL A 76 -12.01 9.14 16.15
C VAL A 76 -12.24 8.04 15.11
N PHE A 77 -13.19 8.29 14.21
CA PHE A 77 -13.52 7.38 13.09
C PHE A 77 -12.92 7.94 11.81
N TYR A 78 -12.39 7.04 11.00
CA TYR A 78 -11.85 7.38 9.68
C TYR A 78 -12.65 6.69 8.59
N THR A 79 -12.79 7.37 7.45
CA THR A 79 -13.37 6.83 6.21
C THR A 79 -12.52 7.27 5.04
N LEU A 80 -12.62 6.55 3.93
CA LEU A 80 -12.04 7.02 2.66
C LEU A 80 -12.74 8.31 2.23
N ALA A 81 -11.97 9.25 1.69
CA ALA A 81 -12.49 10.54 1.27
C ALA A 81 -13.49 10.42 0.11
N ASP A 82 -13.24 9.50 -0.81
CA ASP A 82 -14.14 9.21 -1.95
C ASP A 82 -13.82 7.82 -2.54
N ASP A 83 -14.68 7.39 -3.46
CA ASP A 83 -14.56 6.08 -4.10
C ASP A 83 -13.37 5.97 -5.06
N GLY A 84 -12.82 7.06 -5.53
CA GLY A 84 -11.64 7.07 -6.41
C GLY A 84 -10.44 6.39 -5.76
N ILE A 85 -10.36 6.43 -4.44
CA ILE A 85 -9.27 5.78 -3.70
C ILE A 85 -9.35 4.26 -3.84
N LEU A 86 -10.55 3.70 -3.90
CA LEU A 86 -10.76 2.27 -4.16
C LEU A 86 -10.20 1.87 -5.52
N ASP A 87 -10.40 2.73 -6.53
CA ASP A 87 -9.88 2.49 -7.88
C ASP A 87 -8.36 2.46 -7.89
N VAL A 88 -7.73 3.37 -7.15
CA VAL A 88 -6.27 3.40 -7.02
C VAL A 88 -5.75 2.13 -6.37
N LEU A 89 -6.37 1.69 -5.27
CA LEU A 89 -5.97 0.46 -4.57
C LEU A 89 -6.14 -0.76 -5.47
N THR A 90 -7.23 -0.84 -6.22
CA THR A 90 -7.49 -1.93 -7.17
C THR A 90 -6.42 -1.97 -8.27
N ALA A 91 -6.07 -0.80 -8.81
CA ALA A 91 -5.04 -0.69 -9.85
C ALA A 91 -3.67 -1.11 -9.32
N LEU A 92 -3.31 -0.67 -8.13
CA LEU A 92 -2.04 -1.06 -7.48
C LEU A 92 -1.99 -2.57 -7.26
N ARG A 93 -3.09 -3.17 -6.80
CA ARG A 93 -3.17 -4.62 -6.59
C ARG A 93 -2.95 -5.38 -7.88
N ARG A 94 -3.60 -4.97 -8.97
CA ARG A 94 -3.44 -5.61 -10.28
C ARG A 94 -2.00 -5.55 -10.77
N ILE A 95 -1.35 -4.40 -10.61
CA ILE A 95 0.05 -4.24 -11.01
C ILE A 95 0.95 -5.14 -10.17
N ALA A 96 0.74 -5.17 -8.85
CA ALA A 96 1.55 -5.98 -7.93
C ALA A 96 1.37 -7.48 -8.22
N GLU A 97 0.13 -7.94 -8.41
CA GLU A 97 -0.16 -9.35 -8.72
C GLU A 97 0.48 -9.77 -10.04
N ARG A 98 0.42 -8.92 -11.05
CA ARG A 98 1.07 -9.18 -12.34
C ARG A 98 2.60 -9.28 -12.19
N ASN A 99 3.20 -8.40 -11.41
CA ASN A 99 4.64 -8.40 -11.18
C ASN A 99 5.09 -9.65 -10.39
N VAL A 100 4.32 -10.05 -9.40
CA VAL A 100 4.59 -11.28 -8.64
C VAL A 100 4.49 -12.51 -9.54
N ALA A 101 3.45 -12.59 -10.37
CA ALA A 101 3.28 -13.69 -11.32
C ALA A 101 4.45 -13.75 -12.32
N GLU A 102 4.92 -12.61 -12.79
CA GLU A 102 6.07 -12.52 -13.68
C GLU A 102 7.35 -13.05 -13.02
N VAL A 103 7.59 -12.64 -11.78
CA VAL A 103 8.75 -13.12 -11.01
C VAL A 103 8.66 -14.63 -10.80
N GLU A 104 7.51 -15.15 -10.43
CA GLU A 104 7.31 -16.60 -10.26
C GLU A 104 7.52 -17.36 -11.55
N ARG A 105 7.09 -16.81 -12.68
CA ARG A 105 7.31 -17.41 -13.99
C ARG A 105 8.80 -17.49 -14.34
N VAL A 106 9.54 -16.41 -14.10
CA VAL A 106 10.99 -16.35 -14.34
C VAL A 106 11.71 -17.37 -13.48
N VAL A 107 11.35 -17.46 -12.20
CA VAL A 107 11.93 -18.42 -11.26
C VAL A 107 11.66 -19.85 -11.71
N ARG A 108 10.42 -20.18 -12.12
CA ARG A 108 10.08 -21.51 -12.63
C ARG A 108 10.87 -21.85 -13.89
N SER A 109 10.98 -20.90 -14.81
CA SER A 109 11.76 -21.10 -16.03
C SER A 109 13.24 -21.39 -15.72
N TYR A 110 13.79 -20.67 -14.77
CA TYR A 110 15.17 -20.88 -14.31
C TYR A 110 15.35 -22.28 -13.74
N PHE A 111 14.44 -22.73 -12.86
CA PHE A 111 14.51 -24.06 -12.25
C PHE A 111 14.25 -25.18 -13.23
N ASN A 112 13.42 -24.97 -14.25
CA ASN A 112 13.23 -25.96 -15.32
C ASN A 112 14.51 -26.20 -16.11
N LYS A 113 15.38 -25.21 -16.23
CA LYS A 113 16.69 -25.36 -16.86
C LYS A 113 17.71 -26.00 -15.93
N LEU A 114 17.46 -26.02 -14.63
CA LEU A 114 18.35 -26.56 -13.60
C LEU A 114 17.77 -27.81 -12.94
N ASP A 115 16.90 -28.54 -13.64
CA ASP A 115 16.16 -29.69 -13.12
C ASP A 115 17.07 -30.80 -12.52
N ASP A 116 18.33 -30.83 -12.90
CA ASP A 116 19.30 -31.80 -12.39
C ASP A 116 20.04 -31.29 -11.14
N LEU A 117 19.70 -30.11 -10.65
CA LEU A 117 20.31 -29.52 -9.47
C LEU A 117 19.37 -29.61 -8.26
N GLU A 118 19.92 -29.48 -7.08
CA GLU A 118 19.27 -29.81 -5.80
C GLU A 118 17.89 -29.13 -5.60
N PRO A 119 16.81 -29.92 -5.32
CA PRO A 119 15.44 -29.39 -5.14
C PRO A 119 15.27 -28.42 -3.99
N VAL A 120 16.17 -28.48 -2.98
CA VAL A 120 16.10 -27.64 -1.78
C VAL A 120 16.30 -26.15 -2.12
N THR A 121 17.10 -25.87 -3.13
CA THR A 121 17.47 -24.52 -3.55
C THR A 121 16.28 -23.72 -4.09
N ARG A 122 15.31 -24.42 -4.69
CA ARG A 122 14.13 -23.80 -5.29
C ARG A 122 13.28 -23.06 -4.26
N LYS A 123 12.97 -23.72 -3.15
CA LYS A 123 12.15 -23.18 -2.08
C LYS A 123 12.86 -22.03 -1.37
N GLN A 124 14.15 -22.17 -1.15
CA GLN A 124 14.97 -21.14 -0.55
C GLN A 124 15.06 -19.88 -1.42
N LEU A 125 15.23 -20.06 -2.74
CA LEU A 125 15.31 -18.94 -3.67
C LEU A 125 13.99 -18.17 -3.75
N LEU A 126 12.86 -18.87 -3.80
CA LEU A 126 11.53 -18.26 -3.78
C LEU A 126 11.32 -17.44 -2.50
N LYS A 127 11.75 -17.98 -1.37
CA LYS A 127 11.67 -17.29 -0.09
C LYS A 127 12.52 -16.02 -0.09
N LEU A 128 13.74 -16.08 -0.60
CA LEU A 128 14.64 -14.93 -0.69
C LEU A 128 14.06 -13.83 -1.59
N ILE A 129 13.48 -14.20 -2.73
CA ILE A 129 12.85 -13.23 -3.65
C ILE A 129 11.67 -12.53 -2.96
N ARG A 130 10.84 -13.26 -2.22
CA ARG A 130 9.69 -12.68 -1.50
C ARG A 130 10.10 -11.79 -0.33
N GLU A 131 11.18 -12.14 0.36
CA GLU A 131 11.67 -11.38 1.52
C GLU A 131 12.58 -10.23 1.15
N GLY A 132 13.29 -10.33 0.03
CA GLY A 132 14.27 -9.34 -0.42
C GLY A 132 13.69 -8.25 -1.32
N ALA A 133 12.42 -8.30 -1.64
CA ALA A 133 11.79 -7.32 -2.52
C ALA A 133 11.52 -5.99 -1.83
#